data_5e702e9db2bb1d68f75d80e2c07b449b
#
_entry.id   5e702e9db2bb1d68f75d80e2c07b449b
#
_cell.length_a   1.000
_cell.length_b   1.000
_cell.length_c   1.000
_cell.angle_alpha   90.00
_cell.angle_beta   90.00
_cell.angle_gamma   90.00
#
_symmetry.space_group_name_H-M   'P 1'
#
loop_
_entity.id
_entity.type
_entity.pdbx_description
1 polymer ?
#
loop_
_entity_poly.entity_id
_entity_poly.type
_entity_poly.pdbx_seq_one_letter_code
_entity_poly.pdbx_strand_id
1 'polypeptide(L)'
;AASDVYKRQKHSFPTTQIDHYDYLAAIFDNLKRINTILIDFNRDIWQYISMDYFTQSVNKNEVGSSAMPHKVNPIDFENSEGNLSFANSIFEYLSGKLPISRLQRDLTDSTVLRNIGVPFAHTVIALNSINKGLNKIEVNKKTIDEDLENNWAVVAEAIQTILRRENYPKPYEALKNLTRTGKKINQERIGEFIDKLDIKESNKIELKKINPSNYTGI
;
A
#
# COMPACT_ATOMS: atom_id res chain seq x y z
N ALA A 1 -19.96 5.90 39.00
CA ALA A 1 -20.74 6.44 37.87
C ALA A 1 -20.34 7.89 37.51
N ALA A 2 -20.23 8.83 38.49
CA ALA A 2 -19.86 10.22 38.19
C ALA A 2 -18.41 10.37 37.67
N SER A 3 -17.46 9.53 38.13
CA SER A 3 -16.07 9.54 37.63
C SER A 3 -15.95 9.06 36.19
N ASP A 4 -16.82 8.12 35.77
CA ASP A 4 -16.78 7.57 34.41
C ASP A 4 -17.24 8.59 33.37
N VAL A 5 -18.26 9.39 33.69
CA VAL A 5 -18.76 10.46 32.81
C VAL A 5 -17.71 11.56 32.66
N TYR A 6 -17.06 11.95 33.75
CA TYR A 6 -16.06 13.03 33.75
C TYR A 6 -14.75 12.63 33.03
N LYS A 7 -14.31 11.38 33.22
CA LYS A 7 -13.06 10.86 32.64
C LYS A 7 -13.25 10.12 31.32
N ARG A 8 -14.49 9.99 30.82
CA ARG A 8 -14.84 9.18 29.64
C ARG A 8 -14.36 7.73 29.74
N GLN A 9 -14.32 7.19 30.96
CA GLN A 9 -13.94 5.81 31.26
C GLN A 9 -15.17 4.92 31.26
N LYS A 10 -15.03 3.67 30.83
CA LYS A 10 -16.05 2.66 30.93
C LYS A 10 -15.70 1.72 32.10
N HIS A 11 -16.67 1.46 32.97
CA HIS A 11 -16.52 0.49 34.04
C HIS A 11 -16.53 -0.92 33.48
N SER A 12 -15.50 -1.72 33.82
CA SER A 12 -15.43 -3.12 33.44
C SER A 12 -16.20 -3.99 34.46
N PHE A 13 -17.21 -4.72 33.97
CA PHE A 13 -17.98 -5.66 34.80
C PHE A 13 -18.53 -6.81 33.92
N PRO A 14 -18.34 -8.09 34.35
CA PRO A 14 -17.56 -8.54 35.51
C PRO A 14 -16.02 -8.42 35.29
N THR A 15 -15.27 -8.36 36.37
CA THR A 15 -13.79 -8.32 36.34
C THR A 15 -13.20 -9.09 37.51
N THR A 16 -11.89 -9.35 37.47
CA THR A 16 -11.12 -9.94 38.57
C THR A 16 -10.50 -8.83 39.44
N GLN A 17 -9.40 -9.08 40.10
CA GLN A 17 -8.70 -8.09 40.92
C GLN A 17 -8.24 -6.85 40.10
N ILE A 18 -7.99 -7.03 38.81
CA ILE A 18 -7.55 -5.98 37.87
C ILE A 18 -8.40 -6.01 36.60
N ASP A 19 -8.20 -5.03 35.73
CA ASP A 19 -8.75 -5.04 34.38
C ASP A 19 -8.21 -6.23 33.57
N HIS A 20 -9.05 -6.80 32.70
CA HIS A 20 -8.70 -7.94 31.86
C HIS A 20 -7.88 -7.58 30.60
N TYR A 21 -7.54 -6.31 30.41
CA TYR A 21 -6.74 -5.79 29.29
C TYR A 21 -7.28 -6.01 27.86
N ASP A 22 -8.52 -6.44 27.70
CA ASP A 22 -9.09 -6.68 26.38
C ASP A 22 -9.13 -5.42 25.51
N TYR A 23 -9.50 -4.28 26.09
CA TYR A 23 -9.48 -3.00 25.35
C TYR A 23 -8.06 -2.59 24.94
N LEU A 24 -7.08 -2.89 25.77
CA LEU A 24 -5.68 -2.61 25.46
C LEU A 24 -5.18 -3.52 24.34
N ALA A 25 -5.54 -4.81 24.38
CA ALA A 25 -5.27 -5.76 23.32
C ALA A 25 -5.89 -5.29 21.97
N ALA A 26 -7.14 -4.85 21.99
CA ALA A 26 -7.79 -4.29 20.80
C ALA A 26 -7.08 -3.06 20.23
N ILE A 27 -6.50 -2.19 21.09
CA ILE A 27 -5.68 -1.06 20.63
C ILE A 27 -4.43 -1.55 19.94
N PHE A 28 -3.72 -2.52 20.50
CA PHE A 28 -2.50 -3.08 19.90
C PHE A 28 -2.79 -3.74 18.56
N ASP A 29 -3.88 -4.49 18.45
CA ASP A 29 -4.29 -5.13 17.21
C ASP A 29 -4.65 -4.09 16.12
N ASN A 30 -5.29 -2.99 16.49
CA ASN A 30 -5.54 -1.89 15.56
C ASN A 30 -4.25 -1.20 15.11
N LEU A 31 -3.30 -0.98 16.02
CA LEU A 31 -1.99 -0.40 15.66
C LEU A 31 -1.20 -1.32 14.71
N LYS A 32 -1.23 -2.64 14.93
CA LYS A 32 -0.65 -3.61 13.98
C LYS A 32 -1.26 -3.47 12.59
N ARG A 33 -2.59 -3.32 12.50
CA ARG A 33 -3.26 -3.14 11.20
C ARG A 33 -2.83 -1.87 10.51
N ILE A 34 -2.72 -0.77 11.23
CA ILE A 34 -2.22 0.51 10.70
C ILE A 34 -0.78 0.34 10.22
N ASN A 35 0.08 -0.24 11.05
CA ASN A 35 1.48 -0.47 10.70
C ASN A 35 1.62 -1.38 9.47
N THR A 36 0.75 -2.38 9.30
CA THR A 36 0.76 -3.27 8.14
C THR A 36 0.47 -2.51 6.85
N ILE A 37 -0.48 -1.57 6.86
CA ILE A 37 -0.77 -0.70 5.71
C ILE A 37 0.47 0.17 5.38
N LEU A 38 1.14 0.69 6.41
CA LEU A 38 2.35 1.50 6.21
C LEU A 38 3.55 0.68 5.72
N ILE A 39 3.66 -0.60 6.12
CA ILE A 39 4.66 -1.52 5.58
C ILE A 39 4.43 -1.74 4.08
N ASP A 40 3.20 -2.01 3.70
CA ASP A 40 2.81 -2.19 2.29
C ASP A 40 3.14 -0.93 1.48
N PHE A 41 2.75 0.25 1.98
CA PHE A 41 3.11 1.54 1.40
C PHE A 41 4.63 1.71 1.22
N ASN A 42 5.44 1.39 2.23
CA ASN A 42 6.91 1.50 2.13
C ASN A 42 7.48 0.61 1.02
N ARG A 43 6.92 -0.60 0.86
CA ARG A 43 7.32 -1.56 -0.19
C ARG A 43 6.95 -1.06 -1.57
N ASP A 44 5.77 -0.48 -1.72
CA ASP A 44 5.33 0.09 -3.00
C ASP A 44 6.25 1.26 -3.41
N ILE A 45 6.52 2.18 -2.50
CA ILE A 45 7.43 3.30 -2.79
C ILE A 45 8.84 2.79 -3.12
N TRP A 46 9.34 1.81 -2.37
CA TRP A 46 10.64 1.18 -2.66
C TRP A 46 10.66 0.59 -4.07
N GLN A 47 9.59 -0.11 -4.46
CA GLN A 47 9.47 -0.69 -5.79
C GLN A 47 9.42 0.39 -6.88
N TYR A 48 8.65 1.45 -6.70
CA TYR A 48 8.57 2.55 -7.67
C TYR A 48 9.90 3.30 -7.83
N ILE A 49 10.68 3.41 -6.76
CA ILE A 49 12.06 3.93 -6.85
C ILE A 49 12.96 2.96 -7.63
N SER A 50 12.83 1.65 -7.43
CA SER A 50 13.60 0.65 -8.15
C SER A 50 13.27 0.56 -9.64
N MET A 51 12.05 0.97 -10.03
CA MET A 51 11.57 1.07 -11.41
C MET A 51 11.85 2.45 -12.04
N ASP A 52 12.52 3.34 -11.32
CA ASP A 52 12.79 4.72 -11.73
C ASP A 52 11.52 5.57 -11.99
N TYR A 53 10.37 5.17 -11.41
CA TYR A 53 9.15 5.97 -11.43
C TYR A 53 9.19 7.12 -10.45
N PHE A 54 9.90 6.92 -9.32
CA PHE A 54 10.29 7.96 -8.40
C PHE A 54 11.80 8.07 -8.34
N THR A 55 12.30 9.30 -8.34
CA THR A 55 13.69 9.63 -8.07
C THR A 55 13.81 10.21 -6.66
N GLN A 56 15.00 10.15 -6.09
CA GLN A 56 15.28 10.72 -4.78
C GLN A 56 16.23 11.91 -4.93
N SER A 57 15.86 13.06 -4.33
CA SER A 57 16.78 14.19 -4.22
C SER A 57 17.94 13.82 -3.28
N VAL A 58 19.17 13.99 -3.76
CA VAL A 58 20.39 13.69 -3.00
C VAL A 58 20.71 14.86 -2.08
N ASN A 59 20.67 14.64 -0.79
CA ASN A 59 21.17 15.61 0.15
C ASN A 59 22.70 15.47 0.23
N LYS A 60 23.47 16.57 0.01
CA LYS A 60 24.94 16.57 -0.02
C LYS A 60 25.61 15.99 1.24
N ASN A 61 24.85 15.90 2.34
CA ASN A 61 25.32 15.38 3.62
C ASN A 61 24.91 13.91 3.87
N GLU A 62 24.19 13.26 2.94
CA GLU A 62 23.86 11.84 3.07
C GLU A 62 24.86 10.99 2.33
N VAL A 63 25.56 10.13 3.07
CA VAL A 63 26.46 9.15 2.50
C VAL A 63 25.61 8.04 1.86
N GLY A 64 25.69 7.88 0.56
CA GLY A 64 25.17 6.70 -0.13
C GLY A 64 25.83 5.41 0.38
N SER A 65 25.77 4.33 -0.40
CA SER A 65 26.54 3.13 -0.08
C SER A 65 28.03 3.44 0.02
N SER A 66 28.70 2.99 1.08
CA SER A 66 30.15 3.12 1.23
C SER A 66 30.94 2.41 0.11
N ALA A 67 30.34 1.41 -0.52
CA ALA A 67 30.95 0.64 -1.62
C ALA A 67 30.58 1.15 -3.02
N MET A 68 29.43 1.83 -3.17
CA MET A 68 28.93 2.33 -4.46
C MET A 68 28.37 3.76 -4.30
N PRO A 69 29.22 4.80 -4.45
CA PRO A 69 28.82 6.20 -4.17
C PRO A 69 27.68 6.72 -5.06
N HIS A 70 27.47 6.09 -6.23
CA HIS A 70 26.40 6.45 -7.17
C HIS A 70 25.03 5.81 -6.83
N LYS A 71 25.01 4.87 -5.88
CA LYS A 71 23.77 4.17 -5.50
C LYS A 71 23.06 4.92 -4.37
N VAL A 72 21.89 5.46 -4.67
CA VAL A 72 21.00 6.07 -3.69
C VAL A 72 19.95 5.04 -3.29
N ASN A 73 20.09 4.45 -2.11
CA ASN A 73 19.10 3.52 -1.58
C ASN A 73 17.91 4.28 -0.98
N PRO A 74 16.67 3.74 -1.03
CA PRO A 74 15.50 4.30 -0.36
C PRO A 74 15.50 4.00 1.15
N ILE A 75 16.59 4.36 1.82
CA ILE A 75 16.90 3.97 3.22
C ILE A 75 15.84 4.43 4.22
N ASP A 76 15.16 5.56 3.97
CA ASP A 76 14.14 6.06 4.87
C ASP A 76 12.91 5.13 4.88
N PHE A 77 12.53 4.55 3.74
CA PHE A 77 11.44 3.57 3.63
C PHE A 77 11.84 2.21 4.17
N GLU A 78 13.08 1.76 3.94
CA GLU A 78 13.62 0.51 4.50
C GLU A 78 13.69 0.59 6.04
N ASN A 79 14.16 1.71 6.60
CA ASN A 79 14.21 1.96 8.03
C ASN A 79 12.80 1.97 8.65
N SER A 80 11.84 2.59 7.96
CA SER A 80 10.46 2.58 8.41
C SER A 80 9.88 1.15 8.41
N GLU A 81 10.03 0.38 7.34
CA GLU A 81 9.54 -1.00 7.25
C GLU A 81 10.10 -1.86 8.39
N GLY A 82 11.41 -1.77 8.65
CA GLY A 82 12.05 -2.51 9.73
C GLY A 82 11.49 -2.16 11.11
N ASN A 83 11.32 -0.87 11.41
CA ASN A 83 10.76 -0.42 12.68
C ASN A 83 9.29 -0.81 12.86
N LEU A 84 8.45 -0.70 11.83
CA LEU A 84 7.05 -1.11 11.87
C LEU A 84 6.90 -2.62 12.08
N SER A 85 7.72 -3.41 11.40
CA SER A 85 7.73 -4.87 11.54
C SER A 85 8.13 -5.30 12.94
N PHE A 86 9.12 -4.64 13.52
CA PHE A 86 9.53 -4.89 14.89
C PHE A 86 8.45 -4.46 15.90
N ALA A 87 7.85 -3.28 15.72
CA ALA A 87 6.74 -2.83 16.54
C ALA A 87 5.57 -3.82 16.52
N ASN A 88 5.22 -4.34 15.35
CA ASN A 88 4.14 -5.31 15.19
C ASN A 88 4.40 -6.61 15.95
N SER A 89 5.63 -7.11 16.02
CA SER A 89 5.96 -8.30 16.78
C SER A 89 5.71 -8.13 18.28
N ILE A 90 5.98 -6.94 18.81
CA ILE A 90 5.74 -6.62 20.23
C ILE A 90 4.24 -6.37 20.48
N PHE A 91 3.54 -5.65 19.61
CA PHE A 91 2.09 -5.47 19.73
C PHE A 91 1.35 -6.81 19.67
N GLU A 92 1.76 -7.73 18.79
CA GLU A 92 1.22 -9.10 18.73
C GLU A 92 1.40 -9.84 20.06
N TYR A 93 2.61 -9.79 20.61
CA TYR A 93 2.89 -10.41 21.91
C TYR A 93 2.04 -9.81 23.03
N LEU A 94 1.94 -8.47 23.09
CA LEU A 94 1.18 -7.76 24.10
C LEU A 94 -0.32 -8.04 24.02
N SER A 95 -0.89 -8.03 22.82
CA SER A 95 -2.32 -8.29 22.62
C SER A 95 -2.72 -9.72 22.99
N GLY A 96 -1.84 -10.70 22.71
CA GLY A 96 -2.07 -12.09 23.07
C GLY A 96 -1.77 -12.42 24.53
N LYS A 97 -0.81 -11.73 25.16
CA LYS A 97 -0.37 -12.05 26.52
C LYS A 97 -1.20 -11.39 27.60
N LEU A 98 -1.53 -10.10 27.46
CA LEU A 98 -2.12 -9.33 28.55
C LEU A 98 -3.50 -9.82 29.01
N PRO A 99 -4.41 -10.27 28.10
CA PRO A 99 -5.71 -10.80 28.54
C PRO A 99 -5.64 -12.13 29.28
N ILE A 100 -4.50 -12.81 29.29
CA ILE A 100 -4.32 -14.11 29.94
C ILE A 100 -3.72 -13.92 31.33
N SER A 101 -4.48 -14.26 32.36
CA SER A 101 -4.06 -14.21 33.75
C SER A 101 -4.57 -15.45 34.50
N ARG A 102 -3.86 -15.86 35.57
CA ARG A 102 -4.22 -16.99 36.40
C ARG A 102 -5.06 -16.52 37.58
N LEU A 103 -6.14 -17.25 37.86
CA LEU A 103 -7.06 -16.98 38.98
C LEU A 103 -7.54 -15.52 38.96
N GLN A 104 -7.40 -14.81 40.10
CA GLN A 104 -7.77 -13.40 40.18
C GLN A 104 -6.75 -12.47 39.56
N ARG A 105 -5.47 -12.83 39.61
CA ARG A 105 -4.35 -12.13 39.01
C ARG A 105 -3.06 -12.95 39.15
N ASP A 106 -2.24 -12.97 38.09
CA ASP A 106 -0.81 -13.25 38.23
C ASP A 106 0.02 -11.96 38.01
N LEU A 107 1.31 -11.98 38.31
CA LEU A 107 2.17 -10.81 38.24
C LEU A 107 2.95 -10.69 36.90
N THR A 108 2.66 -11.56 35.92
CA THR A 108 3.35 -11.52 34.62
C THR A 108 3.00 -10.28 33.82
N ASP A 109 1.80 -9.72 34.03
CA ASP A 109 1.37 -8.47 33.43
C ASP A 109 2.31 -7.30 33.77
N SER A 110 2.71 -7.17 35.04
CA SER A 110 3.58 -6.06 35.48
C SER A 110 4.97 -6.10 34.83
N THR A 111 5.49 -7.30 34.52
CA THR A 111 6.76 -7.45 33.79
C THR A 111 6.61 -7.01 32.33
N VAL A 112 5.51 -7.41 31.70
CA VAL A 112 5.26 -7.18 30.28
C VAL A 112 4.92 -5.72 30.01
N LEU A 113 4.09 -5.10 30.86
CA LEU A 113 3.65 -3.69 30.71
C LEU A 113 4.80 -2.69 30.75
N ARG A 114 5.94 -3.04 31.35
CA ARG A 114 7.14 -2.16 31.34
C ARG A 114 7.67 -1.90 29.94
N ASN A 115 7.33 -2.75 28.98
CA ASN A 115 7.77 -2.66 27.59
C ASN A 115 6.73 -2.04 26.67
N ILE A 116 5.59 -1.58 27.20
CA ILE A 116 4.48 -1.05 26.38
C ILE A 116 4.90 0.15 25.51
N GLY A 117 5.83 0.97 25.98
CA GLY A 117 6.33 2.13 25.23
C GLY A 117 7.22 1.76 24.02
N VAL A 118 7.81 0.59 24.01
CA VAL A 118 8.78 0.18 22.97
C VAL A 118 8.15 0.14 21.58
N PRO A 119 7.04 -0.57 21.33
CA PRO A 119 6.44 -0.62 19.99
C PRO A 119 5.89 0.73 19.55
N PHE A 120 5.41 1.58 20.48
CA PHE A 120 5.01 2.96 20.14
C PHE A 120 6.21 3.80 19.69
N ALA A 121 7.35 3.69 20.37
CA ALA A 121 8.56 4.41 20.00
C ALA A 121 9.04 3.99 18.61
N HIS A 122 9.08 2.69 18.30
CA HIS A 122 9.41 2.19 16.95
C HIS A 122 8.42 2.68 15.89
N THR A 123 7.12 2.71 16.19
CA THR A 123 6.11 3.26 15.28
C THR A 123 6.36 4.75 15.00
N VAL A 124 6.68 5.55 16.03
CA VAL A 124 6.99 6.99 15.85
C VAL A 124 8.25 7.18 15.01
N ILE A 125 9.30 6.40 15.26
CA ILE A 125 10.54 6.43 14.44
C ILE A 125 10.21 6.12 12.97
N ALA A 126 9.40 5.10 12.74
CA ALA A 126 8.99 4.70 11.40
C ALA A 126 8.21 5.81 10.67
N LEU A 127 7.25 6.44 11.34
CA LEU A 127 6.46 7.55 10.77
C LEU A 127 7.35 8.76 10.42
N ASN A 128 8.32 9.09 11.27
CA ASN A 128 9.29 10.14 10.99
C ASN A 128 10.16 9.78 9.77
N SER A 129 10.55 8.51 9.63
CA SER A 129 11.29 8.02 8.48
C SER A 129 10.46 8.13 7.19
N ILE A 130 9.19 7.72 7.19
CA ILE A 130 8.29 7.90 6.04
C ILE A 130 8.23 9.37 5.63
N ASN A 131 7.97 10.26 6.57
CA ASN A 131 7.89 11.70 6.29
C ASN A 131 9.19 12.24 5.69
N LYS A 132 10.34 11.80 6.21
CA LYS A 132 11.64 12.18 5.66
C LYS A 132 11.82 11.66 4.23
N GLY A 133 11.44 10.41 3.97
CA GLY A 133 11.50 9.80 2.64
C GLY A 133 10.59 10.51 1.64
N LEU A 134 9.34 10.78 2.02
CA LEU A 134 8.37 11.47 1.16
C LEU A 134 8.82 12.87 0.74
N ASN A 135 9.53 13.59 1.61
CA ASN A 135 10.08 14.92 1.28
C ASN A 135 11.25 14.87 0.29
N LYS A 136 11.77 13.70 -0.04
CA LYS A 136 12.89 13.52 -0.96
C LYS A 136 12.50 12.97 -2.32
N ILE A 137 11.30 12.37 -2.45
CA ILE A 137 10.89 11.74 -3.70
C ILE A 137 10.30 12.76 -4.67
N GLU A 138 10.61 12.57 -5.93
CA GLU A 138 10.09 13.30 -7.07
C GLU A 138 9.58 12.33 -8.12
N VAL A 139 8.48 12.67 -8.79
CA VAL A 139 7.90 11.83 -9.85
C VAL A 139 8.75 11.93 -11.12
N ASN A 140 9.23 10.81 -11.62
CA ASN A 140 9.90 10.72 -12.91
C ASN A 140 8.87 10.49 -14.03
N LYS A 141 8.21 11.57 -14.42
CA LYS A 141 7.15 11.53 -15.41
C LYS A 141 7.61 10.93 -16.75
N LYS A 142 8.87 11.19 -17.13
CA LYS A 142 9.41 10.69 -18.40
C LYS A 142 9.40 9.15 -18.45
N THR A 143 9.92 8.49 -17.43
CA THR A 143 9.95 7.02 -17.37
C THR A 143 8.54 6.43 -17.35
N ILE A 144 7.63 7.06 -16.59
CA ILE A 144 6.23 6.61 -16.53
C ILE A 144 5.58 6.74 -17.91
N ASP A 145 5.72 7.87 -18.58
CA ASP A 145 5.14 8.10 -19.91
C ASP A 145 5.72 7.12 -20.95
N GLU A 146 7.04 6.84 -20.91
CA GLU A 146 7.69 5.87 -21.78
C GLU A 146 7.17 4.45 -21.54
N ASP A 147 6.98 4.04 -20.28
CA ASP A 147 6.45 2.73 -19.94
C ASP A 147 4.97 2.59 -20.35
N LEU A 148 4.17 3.61 -20.15
CA LEU A 148 2.77 3.62 -20.59
C LEU A 148 2.68 3.51 -22.11
N GLU A 149 3.50 4.25 -22.86
CA GLU A 149 3.56 4.18 -24.32
C GLU A 149 4.02 2.81 -24.82
N ASN A 150 4.87 2.14 -24.07
CA ASN A 150 5.33 0.79 -24.40
C ASN A 150 4.31 -0.30 -24.05
N ASN A 151 3.27 -0.01 -23.27
CA ASN A 151 2.35 -0.99 -22.71
C ASN A 151 0.87 -0.75 -23.11
N TRP A 152 0.61 -0.38 -24.35
CA TRP A 152 -0.75 -0.18 -24.88
C TRP A 152 -1.71 -1.37 -24.66
N ALA A 153 -1.19 -2.57 -24.38
CA ALA A 153 -2.01 -3.73 -24.08
C ALA A 153 -2.92 -3.55 -22.86
N VAL A 154 -2.59 -2.62 -21.93
CA VAL A 154 -3.39 -2.36 -20.72
C VAL A 154 -4.80 -1.84 -21.05
N VAL A 155 -4.98 -1.14 -22.18
CA VAL A 155 -6.31 -0.63 -22.58
C VAL A 155 -7.26 -1.73 -23.07
N ALA A 156 -6.77 -2.96 -23.27
CA ALA A 156 -7.59 -4.09 -23.68
C ALA A 156 -8.71 -4.41 -22.68
N GLU A 157 -8.47 -4.16 -21.39
CA GLU A 157 -9.48 -4.33 -20.34
C GLU A 157 -10.63 -3.34 -20.50
N ALA A 158 -10.33 -2.07 -20.74
CA ALA A 158 -11.33 -1.04 -21.00
C ALA A 158 -12.15 -1.38 -22.25
N ILE A 159 -11.50 -1.79 -23.33
CA ILE A 159 -12.16 -2.21 -24.57
C ILE A 159 -13.11 -3.37 -24.28
N GLN A 160 -12.65 -4.39 -23.56
CA GLN A 160 -13.48 -5.54 -23.21
C GLN A 160 -14.72 -5.15 -22.40
N THR A 161 -14.56 -4.21 -21.45
CA THR A 161 -15.66 -3.73 -20.61
C THR A 161 -16.72 -3.02 -21.45
N ILE A 162 -16.31 -2.14 -22.37
CA ILE A 162 -17.22 -1.45 -23.26
C ILE A 162 -17.90 -2.43 -24.25
N LEU A 163 -17.16 -3.38 -24.81
CA LEU A 163 -17.73 -4.41 -25.67
C LEU A 163 -18.78 -5.26 -24.95
N ARG A 164 -18.58 -5.59 -23.67
CA ARG A 164 -19.58 -6.28 -22.84
C ARG A 164 -20.82 -5.41 -22.61
N ARG A 165 -20.64 -4.13 -22.31
CA ARG A 165 -21.74 -3.17 -22.18
C ARG A 165 -22.63 -3.12 -23.44
N GLU A 166 -22.01 -3.19 -24.60
CA GLU A 166 -22.69 -3.17 -25.89
C GLU A 166 -23.18 -4.53 -26.39
N ASN A 167 -23.12 -5.59 -25.55
CA ASN A 167 -23.48 -6.95 -25.88
C ASN A 167 -22.76 -7.52 -27.12
N TYR A 168 -21.52 -7.09 -27.36
CA TYR A 168 -20.70 -7.59 -28.47
C TYR A 168 -20.47 -9.11 -28.33
N PRO A 169 -20.60 -9.90 -29.41
CA PRO A 169 -20.43 -11.35 -29.33
C PRO A 169 -18.96 -11.69 -29.03
N LYS A 170 -18.74 -12.50 -27.98
CA LYS A 170 -17.42 -13.04 -27.59
C LYS A 170 -16.31 -11.97 -27.51
N PRO A 171 -16.47 -10.94 -26.65
CA PRO A 171 -15.52 -9.83 -26.58
C PRO A 171 -14.11 -10.25 -26.15
N TYR A 172 -13.98 -11.28 -25.31
CA TYR A 172 -12.69 -11.83 -24.90
C TYR A 172 -11.92 -12.46 -26.07
N GLU A 173 -12.59 -13.26 -26.90
CA GLU A 173 -11.99 -13.91 -28.07
C GLU A 173 -11.54 -12.89 -29.11
N ALA A 174 -12.33 -11.82 -29.31
CA ALA A 174 -11.95 -10.74 -30.20
C ALA A 174 -10.64 -10.07 -29.76
N LEU A 175 -10.51 -9.75 -28.46
CA LEU A 175 -9.29 -9.17 -27.89
C LEU A 175 -8.12 -10.14 -27.83
N LYS A 176 -8.38 -11.42 -27.56
CA LYS A 176 -7.35 -12.46 -27.59
C LYS A 176 -6.64 -12.51 -28.93
N ASN A 177 -7.36 -12.35 -30.03
CA ASN A 177 -6.80 -12.32 -31.37
C ASN A 177 -5.94 -11.07 -31.63
N LEU A 178 -6.20 -9.96 -30.95
CA LEU A 178 -5.38 -8.76 -31.00
C LEU A 178 -4.09 -8.94 -30.15
N THR A 179 -4.23 -9.46 -28.92
CA THR A 179 -3.14 -9.46 -27.91
C THR A 179 -2.17 -10.62 -28.06
N ARG A 180 -2.60 -11.79 -28.59
CA ARG A 180 -1.77 -13.01 -28.71
C ARG A 180 -1.08 -13.17 -30.06
N THR A 181 -0.74 -12.11 -30.73
CA THR A 181 -0.09 -12.14 -32.06
C THR A 181 1.45 -12.14 -31.99
N GLY A 182 2.05 -12.02 -30.79
CA GLY A 182 3.49 -11.87 -30.61
C GLY A 182 4.07 -10.54 -31.12
N LYS A 183 3.23 -9.65 -31.66
CA LYS A 183 3.63 -8.31 -32.11
C LYS A 183 3.31 -7.28 -31.05
N LYS A 184 4.17 -6.23 -30.90
CA LYS A 184 3.94 -5.12 -29.99
C LYS A 184 2.59 -4.46 -30.30
N ILE A 185 1.79 -4.26 -29.27
CA ILE A 185 0.53 -3.52 -29.34
C ILE A 185 0.89 -2.04 -29.16
N ASN A 186 0.37 -1.20 -30.07
CA ASN A 186 0.50 0.24 -30.05
C ASN A 186 -0.83 0.88 -30.39
N GLN A 187 -0.90 2.20 -30.32
CA GLN A 187 -2.09 2.99 -30.60
C GLN A 187 -2.70 2.66 -31.99
N GLU A 188 -1.87 2.57 -33.03
CA GLU A 188 -2.29 2.31 -34.38
C GLU A 188 -3.02 0.96 -34.51
N ARG A 189 -2.46 -0.11 -33.96
CA ARG A 189 -3.08 -1.44 -33.98
C ARG A 189 -4.37 -1.53 -33.19
N ILE A 190 -4.46 -0.80 -32.07
CA ILE A 190 -5.71 -0.71 -31.31
C ILE A 190 -6.73 0.07 -32.11
N GLY A 191 -6.35 1.16 -32.77
CA GLY A 191 -7.21 1.92 -33.66
C GLY A 191 -7.76 1.07 -34.80
N GLU A 192 -6.90 0.35 -35.52
CA GLU A 192 -7.31 -0.60 -36.59
C GLU A 192 -8.25 -1.71 -36.09
N PHE A 193 -8.03 -2.20 -34.88
CA PHE A 193 -8.91 -3.19 -34.25
C PHE A 193 -10.28 -2.59 -33.98
N ILE A 194 -10.35 -1.38 -33.39
CA ILE A 194 -11.60 -0.69 -33.08
C ILE A 194 -12.39 -0.40 -34.37
N ASP A 195 -11.72 0.00 -35.45
CA ASP A 195 -12.38 0.28 -36.74
C ASP A 195 -13.07 -0.94 -37.33
N LYS A 196 -12.53 -2.13 -37.10
CA LYS A 196 -13.09 -3.41 -37.59
C LYS A 196 -14.22 -3.96 -36.72
N LEU A 197 -14.50 -3.37 -35.56
CA LEU A 197 -15.60 -3.82 -34.70
C LEU A 197 -16.96 -3.44 -35.29
N ASP A 198 -17.89 -4.38 -35.23
CA ASP A 198 -19.29 -4.14 -35.58
C ASP A 198 -20.06 -3.57 -34.38
N ILE A 199 -19.82 -2.28 -34.10
CA ILE A 199 -20.45 -1.52 -33.02
C ILE A 199 -20.81 -0.10 -33.53
N LYS A 200 -21.65 0.62 -32.78
CA LYS A 200 -22.02 1.99 -33.10
C LYS A 200 -20.81 2.90 -33.19
N GLU A 201 -20.85 3.85 -34.12
CA GLU A 201 -19.74 4.81 -34.32
C GLU A 201 -19.46 5.64 -33.07
N SER A 202 -20.48 5.99 -32.28
CA SER A 202 -20.31 6.67 -30.99
C SER A 202 -19.40 5.88 -30.03
N ASN A 203 -19.53 4.55 -30.03
CA ASN A 203 -18.72 3.68 -29.16
C ASN A 203 -17.30 3.52 -29.69
N LYS A 204 -17.09 3.53 -31.02
CA LYS A 204 -15.74 3.58 -31.60
C LYS A 204 -15.01 4.86 -31.21
N ILE A 205 -15.70 5.99 -31.25
CA ILE A 205 -15.15 7.28 -30.83
C ILE A 205 -14.78 7.26 -29.33
N GLU A 206 -15.65 6.66 -28.49
CA GLU A 206 -15.36 6.48 -27.06
C GLU A 206 -14.11 5.64 -26.85
N LEU A 207 -14.03 4.47 -27.50
CA LEU A 207 -12.88 3.55 -27.41
C LEU A 207 -11.58 4.18 -27.88
N LYS A 208 -11.58 4.95 -28.97
CA LYS A 208 -10.39 5.63 -29.50
C LYS A 208 -9.84 6.72 -28.58
N LYS A 209 -10.64 7.24 -27.64
CA LYS A 209 -10.19 8.22 -26.65
C LYS A 209 -9.41 7.58 -25.50
N ILE A 210 -9.58 6.27 -25.28
CA ILE A 210 -8.92 5.56 -24.20
C ILE A 210 -7.47 5.28 -24.58
N ASN A 211 -6.56 5.64 -23.70
CA ASN A 211 -5.14 5.39 -23.84
C ASN A 211 -4.55 4.99 -22.48
N PRO A 212 -3.31 4.46 -22.42
CA PRO A 212 -2.71 4.03 -21.16
C PRO A 212 -2.62 5.12 -20.09
N SER A 213 -2.51 6.40 -20.49
CA SER A 213 -2.34 7.52 -19.56
C SER A 213 -3.67 8.01 -18.95
N ASN A 214 -4.81 7.75 -19.60
CA ASN A 214 -6.11 8.20 -19.11
C ASN A 214 -7.03 7.09 -18.63
N TYR A 215 -6.61 5.83 -18.75
CA TYR A 215 -7.37 4.71 -18.21
C TYR A 215 -6.93 4.42 -16.76
N THR A 216 -7.53 5.13 -15.82
CA THR A 216 -7.18 5.08 -14.39
C THR A 216 -8.19 4.31 -13.53
N GLY A 217 -9.27 3.80 -14.13
CA GLY A 217 -10.33 3.10 -13.42
C GLY A 217 -11.29 4.01 -12.65
N ILE A 218 -11.19 5.34 -12.84
CA ILE A 218 -12.04 6.36 -12.20
C ILE A 218 -12.84 7.08 -13.27
#